data_a88d4611b5a172ac4ce789aa3601f78f
#
_entry.id   a88d4611b5a172ac4ce789aa3601f78f
#
_cell.length_a   1.000
_cell.length_b   1.000
_cell.length_c   1.000
_cell.angle_alpha   90.00
_cell.angle_beta   90.00
_cell.angle_gamma   90.00
#
_symmetry.space_group_name_H-M   'P 1'
#
loop_
_entity.id
_entity.type
_entity.pdbx_description
1 polymer ?
#
loop_
_entity_poly.entity_id
_entity_poly.type
_entity_poly.pdbx_seq_one_letter_code
_entity_poly.pdbx_strand_id
1 'polypeptide(L)'
;MLTIKVLGPGCENCQKVETIARKVISVMGVEAELIHVTEWPEIKKYSILSTPGLVINEKLVCGGRIPSEAEVTTWLADALS
;
A
#
# COMPACT_ATOMS: atom_id res chain seq x y z
N MET A 1 2.83 0.87 -15.49
CA MET A 1 3.34 1.30 -14.18
C MET A 1 2.28 1.12 -13.11
N LEU A 2 2.68 0.57 -11.98
CA LEU A 2 1.75 0.36 -10.86
C LEU A 2 1.65 1.63 -10.01
N THR A 3 0.47 1.87 -9.48
CA THR A 3 0.27 2.94 -8.51
C THR A 3 -0.04 2.31 -7.16
N ILE A 4 0.77 2.61 -6.16
CA ILE A 4 0.64 2.06 -4.81
C ILE A 4 0.40 3.22 -3.86
N LYS A 5 -0.64 3.12 -3.04
CA LYS A 5 -0.96 4.15 -2.05
C LYS A 5 -0.94 3.56 -0.66
N VAL A 6 -0.23 4.21 0.25
CA VAL A 6 -0.22 3.86 1.66
C VAL A 6 -1.15 4.85 2.37
N LEU A 7 -2.22 4.34 2.95
CA LEU A 7 -3.25 5.17 3.58
C LEU A 7 -2.98 5.28 5.08
N GLY A 8 -2.83 6.49 5.57
CA GLY A 8 -2.66 6.71 6.99
C GLY A 8 -2.08 8.08 7.30
N PRO A 9 -2.34 8.60 8.50
CA PRO A 9 -1.92 9.97 8.87
C PRO A 9 -0.44 10.10 9.26
N GLY A 10 0.41 9.16 8.84
CA GLY A 10 1.84 9.23 9.12
C GLY A 10 2.28 8.53 10.41
N CYS A 11 1.48 7.60 10.91
CA CYS A 11 1.81 6.84 12.10
C CYS A 11 2.97 5.87 11.85
N GLU A 12 3.54 5.33 12.92
CA GLU A 12 4.65 4.37 12.82
C GLU A 12 4.31 3.16 11.97
N ASN A 13 3.11 2.61 12.14
CA ASN A 13 2.66 1.46 11.36
C ASN A 13 2.52 1.80 9.88
N CYS A 14 2.09 3.02 9.56
CA CYS A 14 2.02 3.47 8.18
C CYS A 14 3.40 3.52 7.54
N GLN A 15 4.41 3.94 8.28
CA GLN A 15 5.78 3.97 7.82
C GLN A 15 6.31 2.56 7.57
N LYS A 16 5.92 1.60 8.41
CA LYS A 16 6.32 0.20 8.22
C LYS A 16 5.73 -0.38 6.93
N VAL A 17 4.47 -0.09 6.64
CA VAL A 17 3.82 -0.52 5.40
C VAL A 17 4.54 0.08 4.19
N GLU A 18 4.87 1.36 4.25
CA GLU A 18 5.61 2.02 3.18
C GLU A 18 6.97 1.36 2.95
N THR A 19 7.69 1.07 4.03
CA THR A 19 9.00 0.42 3.93
C THR A 19 8.90 -0.95 3.28
N ILE A 20 7.91 -1.74 3.68
CA ILE A 20 7.68 -3.06 3.09
C ILE A 20 7.37 -2.94 1.60
N ALA A 21 6.48 -2.02 1.24
CA ALA A 21 6.11 -1.80 -0.16
C ALA A 21 7.32 -1.40 -1.01
N ARG A 22 8.14 -0.48 -0.51
CA ARG A 22 9.35 -0.05 -1.23
C ARG A 22 10.33 -1.20 -1.42
N LYS A 23 10.49 -2.03 -0.40
CA LYS A 23 11.40 -3.19 -0.49
C LYS A 23 10.93 -4.17 -1.53
N VAL A 24 9.64 -4.50 -1.55
CA VAL A 24 9.08 -5.46 -2.51
C VAL A 24 9.19 -4.90 -3.94
N ILE A 25 8.90 -3.62 -4.14
CA ILE A 25 9.07 -2.98 -5.44
C ILE A 25 10.50 -3.14 -5.94
N SER A 26 11.47 -2.89 -5.06
CA SER A 26 12.89 -3.00 -5.40
C SER A 26 13.29 -4.43 -5.73
N VAL A 27 12.83 -5.39 -4.94
CA VAL A 27 13.16 -6.81 -5.13
C VAL A 27 12.56 -7.34 -6.43
N MET A 28 11.32 -6.96 -6.73
CA MET A 28 10.65 -7.40 -7.95
C MET A 28 11.14 -6.67 -9.20
N GLY A 29 11.80 -5.53 -9.03
CA GLY A 29 12.26 -4.73 -10.16
C GLY A 29 11.15 -4.15 -11.02
N VAL A 30 9.98 -3.87 -10.42
CA VAL A 30 8.84 -3.31 -11.14
C VAL A 30 8.84 -1.79 -11.08
N GLU A 31 8.25 -1.16 -12.08
CA GLU A 31 8.03 0.28 -12.07
C GLU A 31 6.74 0.56 -11.32
N ALA A 32 6.84 1.32 -10.24
CA ALA A 32 5.69 1.66 -9.43
C ALA A 32 5.85 3.05 -8.83
N GLU A 33 4.72 3.76 -8.72
CA GLU A 33 4.66 5.02 -8.02
C GLU A 33 4.09 4.76 -6.64
N LEU A 34 4.80 5.21 -5.60
CA LEU A 34 4.35 5.05 -4.22
C LEU A 34 3.92 6.41 -3.69
N ILE A 35 2.66 6.49 -3.26
CA ILE A 35 2.06 7.71 -2.75
C ILE A 35 1.60 7.46 -1.32
N HIS A 36 1.97 8.36 -0.41
CA HIS A 36 1.49 8.30 0.97
C HIS A 36 0.28 9.22 1.11
N VAL A 37 -0.90 8.64 1.32
CA VAL A 37 -2.14 9.39 1.46
C VAL A 37 -2.40 9.62 2.94
N THR A 38 -2.31 10.88 3.37
CA THR A 38 -2.42 11.26 4.79
C THR A 38 -3.74 11.96 5.12
N GLU A 39 -4.48 12.41 4.12
CA GLU A 39 -5.71 13.18 4.33
C GLU A 39 -6.90 12.23 4.51
N TRP A 40 -7.62 12.38 5.62
CA TRP A 40 -8.75 11.52 5.93
C TRP A 40 -9.84 11.47 4.86
N PRO A 41 -10.22 12.59 4.20
CA PRO A 41 -11.21 12.49 3.12
C PRO A 41 -10.78 11.56 1.99
N GLU A 42 -9.50 11.56 1.66
CA GLU A 42 -8.96 10.67 0.62
C GLU A 42 -8.89 9.23 1.10
N ILE A 43 -8.49 9.02 2.36
CA ILE A 43 -8.43 7.69 2.97
C ILE A 43 -9.81 7.04 2.98
N LYS A 44 -10.83 7.80 3.34
CA LYS A 44 -12.21 7.30 3.45
C LYS A 44 -12.78 6.86 2.11
N LYS A 45 -12.28 7.37 1.00
CA LYS A 45 -12.74 6.97 -0.33
C LYS A 45 -12.54 5.48 -0.60
N TYR A 46 -11.61 4.86 0.09
CA TYR A 46 -11.32 3.44 -0.09
C TYR A 46 -12.10 2.54 0.88
N SER A 47 -13.06 3.10 1.60
CA SER A 47 -13.92 2.35 2.55
C SER A 47 -13.12 1.62 3.62
N ILE A 48 -11.97 2.15 4.00
CA ILE A 48 -11.12 1.58 5.02
C ILE A 48 -11.66 1.94 6.42
N LEU A 49 -11.69 0.97 7.32
CA LEU A 49 -12.19 1.16 8.68
C LEU A 49 -11.10 1.59 9.65
N SER A 50 -9.86 1.23 9.39
CA SER A 50 -8.73 1.62 10.22
C SER A 50 -7.46 1.67 9.38
N THR A 51 -6.47 2.42 9.86
CA THR A 51 -5.17 2.54 9.20
C THR A 51 -4.13 1.68 9.93
N PRO A 52 -3.05 1.29 9.28
CA PRO A 52 -2.66 1.64 7.91
C PRO A 52 -3.42 0.83 6.85
N GLY A 53 -3.50 1.37 5.64
CA GLY A 53 -4.09 0.67 4.51
C GLY A 53 -3.14 0.65 3.32
N LEU A 54 -3.33 -0.33 2.44
CA LEU A 54 -2.54 -0.44 1.22
C LEU A 54 -3.47 -0.57 0.02
N VAL A 55 -3.24 0.28 -0.97
CA VAL A 55 -4.02 0.33 -2.21
C VAL A 55 -3.08 0.08 -3.38
N ILE A 56 -3.45 -0.80 -4.28
CA ILE A 56 -2.69 -1.08 -5.49
C ILE A 56 -3.63 -0.89 -6.68
N ASN A 57 -3.26 0.02 -7.59
CA ASN A 57 -4.07 0.36 -8.76
C ASN A 57 -5.53 0.66 -8.40
N GLU A 58 -5.71 1.52 -7.40
CA GLU A 58 -7.02 1.99 -6.90
C GLU A 58 -7.85 0.90 -6.22
N LYS A 59 -7.25 -0.27 -5.95
CA LYS A 59 -7.93 -1.35 -5.24
C LYS A 59 -7.34 -1.51 -3.84
N LEU A 60 -8.18 -1.44 -2.82
CA LEU A 60 -7.75 -1.67 -1.44
C LEU A 60 -7.46 -3.15 -1.24
N VAL A 61 -6.22 -3.49 -0.92
CA VAL A 61 -5.80 -4.88 -0.72
C VAL A 61 -5.57 -5.23 0.75
N CYS A 62 -5.36 -4.23 1.59
CA CYS A 62 -5.13 -4.44 3.03
C CYS A 62 -5.55 -3.22 3.81
N GLY A 63 -6.18 -3.42 4.96
CA GLY A 63 -6.56 -2.32 5.84
C GLY A 63 -6.52 -2.75 7.29
N GLY A 64 -6.03 -1.86 8.15
CA GLY A 64 -6.01 -2.08 9.59
C GLY A 64 -4.91 -2.97 10.11
N ARG A 65 -3.95 -3.37 9.27
CA ARG A 65 -2.81 -4.18 9.72
C ARG A 65 -1.61 -3.97 8.82
N ILE A 66 -0.45 -4.44 9.27
CA ILE A 66 0.78 -4.40 8.49
C ILE A 66 0.86 -5.71 7.71
N PRO A 67 0.87 -5.67 6.37
CA PRO A 67 1.00 -6.90 5.57
C PRO A 67 2.43 -7.42 5.60
N SER A 68 2.60 -8.70 5.31
CA SER A 68 3.93 -9.28 5.15
C SER A 68 4.47 -8.97 3.75
N GLU A 69 5.79 -9.14 3.59
CA GLU A 69 6.42 -8.98 2.28
C GLU A 69 5.84 -9.96 1.27
N ALA A 70 5.57 -11.20 1.70
CA ALA A 70 4.98 -12.22 0.84
C ALA A 70 3.60 -11.80 0.33
N GLU A 71 2.77 -11.22 1.20
CA GLU A 71 1.45 -10.74 0.80
C GLU A 71 1.55 -9.62 -0.22
N VAL A 72 2.43 -8.65 0.03
CA VAL A 72 2.62 -7.52 -0.89
C VAL A 72 3.12 -8.02 -2.24
N THR A 73 4.06 -8.97 -2.22
CA THR A 73 4.59 -9.58 -3.46
C THR A 73 3.48 -10.21 -4.28
N THR A 74 2.60 -10.97 -3.62
CA THR A 74 1.46 -11.61 -4.29
C THR A 74 0.52 -10.57 -4.89
N TRP A 75 0.18 -9.54 -4.15
CA TRP A 75 -0.72 -8.50 -4.65
C TRP A 75 -0.14 -7.73 -5.83
N LEU A 76 1.17 -7.45 -5.79
CA LEU A 76 1.83 -6.76 -6.90
C LEU A 76 1.90 -7.67 -8.14
N ALA A 77 2.18 -8.94 -7.95
CA ALA A 77 2.20 -9.90 -9.05
C ALA A 77 0.82 -10.01 -9.70
N ASP A 78 -0.24 -10.05 -8.90
CA ASP A 78 -1.61 -10.07 -9.40
C ASP A 78 -1.94 -8.80 -10.19
N ALA A 79 -1.46 -7.66 -9.75
CA ALA A 79 -1.69 -6.39 -10.42
C ALA A 79 -0.96 -6.30 -11.77
N LEU A 80 0.11 -7.08 -11.95
CA LEU A 80 0.86 -7.12 -13.20
C LEU A 80 0.25 -8.07 -14.23
N SER A 81 -0.65 -8.92 -13.81
CA SER A 81 -1.28 -9.93 -14.68
C SER A 81 -2.28 -9.33 -15.64
#